data_663b96b8a5ef44d33448c6c43f5f4fb9
#
_entry.id   663b96b8a5ef44d33448c6c43f5f4fb9
#
_cell.length_a   1.000
_cell.length_b   1.000
_cell.length_c   1.000
_cell.angle_alpha   90.00
_cell.angle_beta   90.00
_cell.angle_gamma   90.00
#
_symmetry.space_group_name_H-M   'P 1'
#
loop_
_entity.id
_entity.type
_entity.pdbx_description
1 polymer ?
#
loop_
_entity_poly.entity_id
_entity_poly.type
_entity_poly.pdbx_seq_one_letter_code
_entity_poly.pdbx_strand_id
1 'polypeptide(L)'
;MKGSIEQLKTENDQKNELINLLEEKIGLLIKSEKLERETAEILNKNEIKVLKMKMNEVNDLMDKKIVDLIKANNSNLVEFVELNNKWSEIGGECCDNLCINSSKLIGNCIEGNGFGNIIDDENIKYVLGKGGCNRYVCIYAENLFNNPQXKEFVELNNKWSEIGGECCDNLCINSSKLIGNCIEGNGFGCNRYVCIYAENLFNNPQNCLNYSLYYFETKCKIEGELNEGIKWVFIGVKNYSTNEHIVYNSRSAKICCTETNKEFKLSTTFNNNDIFGCGLVYPPTNKLNGFPYVFFTQNGKQIGKGILLDNFDSYKPNVDVECCSLETNFGNDLKTKPFKYNISEHLVLKEFY
;
A
#
# COMPACT_ATOMS: atom_id res chain seq x y z
N MET A 1 57.05 24.28 -109.11
CA MET A 1 55.69 24.56 -108.63
C MET A 1 54.75 23.35 -108.58
N LYS A 2 54.67 22.51 -109.63
CA LYS A 2 53.76 21.35 -109.62
C LYS A 2 54.07 20.37 -108.48
N GLY A 3 55.39 20.04 -108.24
CA GLY A 3 55.77 19.11 -107.18
C GLY A 3 55.43 19.57 -105.76
N SER A 4 55.53 20.91 -105.52
CA SER A 4 55.26 21.50 -104.22
C SER A 4 53.74 21.44 -103.85
N ILE A 5 52.86 21.53 -104.84
CA ILE A 5 51.40 21.44 -104.65
C ILE A 5 50.98 20.02 -104.36
N GLU A 6 51.60 19.06 -105.01
CA GLU A 6 51.34 17.64 -104.77
C GLU A 6 51.78 17.18 -103.38
N GLN A 7 52.91 17.66 -102.91
CA GLN A 7 53.43 17.44 -101.56
C GLN A 7 52.52 18.04 -100.48
N LEU A 8 52.05 19.26 -100.70
CA LEU A 8 51.08 19.88 -99.77
C LEU A 8 49.74 19.16 -99.73
N LYS A 9 49.32 18.60 -100.89
CA LYS A 9 48.07 17.82 -100.92
C LYS A 9 48.26 16.53 -100.13
N THR A 10 49.37 15.84 -100.28
CA THR A 10 49.63 14.58 -99.50
C THR A 10 49.76 14.88 -98.05
N GLU A 11 50.40 15.95 -97.58
CA GLU A 11 50.47 16.38 -96.18
C GLU A 11 49.04 16.71 -95.62
N ASN A 12 48.21 17.35 -96.43
CA ASN A 12 46.85 17.69 -96.01
C ASN A 12 45.98 16.41 -95.86
N ASP A 13 46.11 15.43 -96.77
CA ASP A 13 45.41 14.14 -96.67
C ASP A 13 45.85 13.38 -95.43
N GLN A 14 47.19 13.37 -95.13
CA GLN A 14 47.71 12.75 -93.90
C GLN A 14 47.14 13.42 -92.63
N LYS A 15 47.08 14.77 -92.63
CA LYS A 15 46.45 15.50 -91.49
C LYS A 15 45.01 15.20 -91.33
N ASN A 16 44.23 15.09 -92.38
CA ASN A 16 42.81 14.73 -92.36
C ASN A 16 42.65 13.32 -91.81
N GLU A 17 43.46 12.36 -92.15
CA GLU A 17 43.43 11.00 -91.64
C GLU A 17 43.75 10.99 -90.14
N LEU A 18 44.73 11.77 -89.66
CA LEU A 18 45.05 11.92 -88.24
C LEU A 18 43.90 12.56 -87.45
N ILE A 19 43.24 13.58 -88.01
CA ILE A 19 42.11 14.24 -87.42
C ILE A 19 40.95 13.17 -87.19
N ASN A 20 40.64 12.38 -88.20
CA ASN A 20 39.61 11.32 -88.13
C ASN A 20 39.95 10.31 -87.08
N LEU A 21 41.23 9.89 -86.95
CA LEU A 21 41.69 8.97 -85.91
C LEU A 21 41.56 9.56 -84.48
N LEU A 22 41.87 10.86 -84.35
CA LEU A 22 41.70 11.56 -83.08
C LEU A 22 40.26 11.72 -82.68
N GLU A 23 39.37 12.02 -83.61
CA GLU A 23 37.94 12.10 -83.34
C GLU A 23 37.39 10.79 -82.92
N GLU A 24 37.75 9.65 -83.54
CA GLU A 24 37.37 8.32 -83.14
C GLU A 24 37.86 8.00 -81.71
N LYS A 25 39.14 8.33 -81.40
CA LYS A 25 39.71 8.10 -80.11
C LYS A 25 39.00 8.91 -78.98
N ILE A 26 38.70 10.19 -79.27
CA ILE A 26 37.92 11.05 -78.38
C ILE A 26 36.52 10.43 -78.13
N GLY A 27 35.87 9.97 -79.23
CA GLY A 27 34.58 9.30 -79.10
C GLY A 27 34.59 8.06 -78.17
N LEU A 28 35.65 7.25 -78.25
CA LEU A 28 35.85 6.07 -77.38
C LEU A 28 36.07 6.47 -75.94
N LEU A 29 36.90 7.54 -75.69
CA LEU A 29 37.17 8.04 -74.34
C LEU A 29 35.87 8.58 -73.69
N ILE A 30 35.06 9.33 -74.41
CA ILE A 30 33.79 9.85 -73.93
C ILE A 30 32.87 8.69 -73.56
N LYS A 31 32.80 7.62 -74.36
CA LYS A 31 32.00 6.43 -74.07
C LYS A 31 32.51 5.70 -72.81
N SER A 32 33.80 5.57 -72.66
CA SER A 32 34.45 4.94 -71.50
C SER A 32 34.08 5.70 -70.19
N GLU A 33 34.23 7.02 -70.21
CA GLU A 33 33.96 7.90 -69.08
C GLU A 33 32.46 7.85 -68.69
N LYS A 34 31.58 7.80 -69.69
CA LYS A 34 30.13 7.65 -69.43
C LYS A 34 29.83 6.31 -68.77
N LEU A 35 30.41 5.21 -69.26
CA LEU A 35 30.21 3.87 -68.68
C LEU A 35 30.76 3.81 -67.25
N GLU A 36 31.88 4.42 -66.93
CA GLU A 36 32.43 4.48 -65.58
C GLU A 36 31.48 5.23 -64.64
N ARG A 37 30.91 6.36 -65.05
CA ARG A 37 29.92 7.11 -64.26
C ARG A 37 28.65 6.26 -64.00
N GLU A 38 28.10 5.63 -65.03
CA GLU A 38 26.93 4.77 -64.90
C GLU A 38 27.20 3.61 -63.93
N THR A 39 28.38 2.99 -64.01
CA THR A 39 28.78 1.90 -63.12
C THR A 39 28.90 2.36 -61.67
N ALA A 40 29.53 3.55 -61.44
CA ALA A 40 29.65 4.14 -60.11
C ALA A 40 28.28 4.47 -59.49
N GLU A 41 27.35 4.98 -60.31
CA GLU A 41 25.98 5.25 -59.84
C GLU A 41 25.26 3.96 -59.40
N ILE A 42 25.39 2.88 -60.16
CA ILE A 42 24.76 1.58 -59.84
C ILE A 42 25.35 1.03 -58.53
N LEU A 43 26.67 1.08 -58.35
CA LEU A 43 27.33 0.64 -57.14
C LEU A 43 26.85 1.45 -55.93
N ASN A 44 26.81 2.78 -56.04
CA ASN A 44 26.34 3.66 -54.97
C ASN A 44 24.88 3.36 -54.59
N LYS A 45 23.99 3.19 -55.59
CA LYS A 45 22.59 2.82 -55.35
C LYS A 45 22.47 1.48 -54.60
N ASN A 46 23.27 0.48 -54.94
CA ASN A 46 23.29 -0.82 -54.29
C ASN A 46 23.80 -0.72 -52.85
N GLU A 47 24.84 0.04 -52.59
CA GLU A 47 25.36 0.30 -51.23
C GLU A 47 24.32 0.99 -50.36
N ILE A 48 23.64 2.02 -50.87
CA ILE A 48 22.57 2.70 -50.15
C ILE A 48 21.44 1.71 -49.82
N LYS A 49 21.08 0.84 -50.76
CA LYS A 49 20.03 -0.18 -50.53
C LYS A 49 20.45 -1.13 -49.39
N VAL A 50 21.66 -1.62 -49.39
CA VAL A 50 22.21 -2.50 -48.34
C VAL A 50 22.22 -1.79 -46.97
N LEU A 51 22.68 -0.52 -46.94
CA LEU A 51 22.69 0.27 -45.70
C LEU A 51 21.30 0.49 -45.15
N LYS A 52 20.30 0.77 -46.01
CA LYS A 52 18.89 0.91 -45.58
C LYS A 52 18.35 -0.42 -44.99
N MET A 53 18.65 -1.55 -45.57
CA MET A 53 18.27 -2.84 -45.06
C MET A 53 18.86 -3.08 -43.66
N LYS A 54 20.16 -2.85 -43.49
CA LYS A 54 20.85 -2.97 -42.18
C LYS A 54 20.24 -2.04 -41.13
N MET A 55 19.92 -0.81 -41.50
CA MET A 55 19.31 0.18 -40.62
C MET A 55 17.94 -0.29 -40.14
N ASN A 56 17.13 -0.85 -41.02
CA ASN A 56 15.82 -1.42 -40.65
C ASN A 56 15.97 -2.59 -39.69
N GLU A 57 16.91 -3.50 -39.94
CA GLU A 57 17.22 -4.62 -39.05
C GLU A 57 17.62 -4.15 -37.64
N VAL A 58 18.45 -3.10 -37.56
CA VAL A 58 18.85 -2.52 -36.27
C VAL A 58 17.66 -1.87 -35.56
N ASN A 59 16.82 -1.15 -36.30
CA ASN A 59 15.61 -0.54 -35.70
C ASN A 59 14.65 -1.60 -35.17
N ASP A 60 14.40 -2.68 -35.92
CA ASP A 60 13.55 -3.80 -35.45
C ASP A 60 14.11 -4.45 -34.18
N LEU A 61 15.44 -4.60 -34.12
CA LEU A 61 16.11 -5.16 -32.95
C LEU A 61 16.00 -4.22 -31.75
N MET A 62 16.15 -2.91 -31.97
CA MET A 62 16.00 -1.90 -30.92
C MET A 62 14.56 -1.88 -30.38
N ASP A 63 13.58 -1.88 -31.25
CA ASP A 63 12.16 -1.88 -30.85
C ASP A 63 11.86 -3.14 -30.00
N LYS A 64 12.36 -4.29 -30.41
CA LYS A 64 12.22 -5.53 -29.63
C LYS A 64 12.87 -5.39 -28.26
N LYS A 65 14.10 -4.85 -28.18
CA LYS A 65 14.78 -4.63 -26.89
C LYS A 65 14.05 -3.64 -26.00
N ILE A 66 13.49 -2.58 -26.57
CA ILE A 66 12.68 -1.61 -25.83
C ILE A 66 11.45 -2.30 -25.23
N VAL A 67 10.74 -3.10 -26.02
CA VAL A 67 9.58 -3.88 -25.54
C VAL A 67 10.00 -4.83 -24.41
N ASP A 68 11.11 -5.53 -24.57
CA ASP A 68 11.62 -6.46 -23.54
C ASP A 68 12.01 -5.72 -22.24
N LEU A 69 12.63 -4.53 -22.35
CA LEU A 69 12.95 -3.69 -21.20
C LEU A 69 11.72 -3.13 -20.51
N ILE A 70 10.71 -2.70 -21.28
CA ILE A 70 9.42 -2.25 -20.74
C ILE A 70 8.74 -3.40 -19.98
N LYS A 71 8.71 -4.60 -20.55
CA LYS A 71 8.16 -5.79 -19.89
C LYS A 71 8.92 -6.12 -18.60
N ALA A 72 10.25 -6.07 -18.62
CA ALA A 72 11.08 -6.35 -17.45
C ALA A 72 10.88 -5.31 -16.34
N ASN A 73 10.74 -4.03 -16.68
CA ASN A 73 10.46 -2.97 -15.72
C ASN A 73 9.04 -3.09 -15.15
N ASN A 74 8.05 -3.33 -16.00
CA ASN A 74 6.66 -3.42 -15.56
C ASN A 74 6.41 -4.65 -14.66
N SER A 75 7.21 -5.70 -14.75
CA SER A 75 7.07 -6.87 -13.89
C SER A 75 7.32 -6.56 -12.40
N ASN A 76 7.94 -5.42 -12.09
CA ASN A 76 8.23 -4.99 -10.72
C ASN A 76 7.55 -3.65 -10.36
N LEU A 77 6.77 -3.09 -11.26
CA LEU A 77 6.05 -1.86 -11.00
C LEU A 77 4.93 -2.14 -9.98
N VAL A 78 4.89 -1.33 -8.94
CA VAL A 78 3.86 -1.41 -7.90
C VAL A 78 2.91 -0.24 -8.09
N GLU A 79 1.62 -0.53 -8.25
CA GLU A 79 0.57 0.48 -8.39
C GLU A 79 -0.26 0.56 -7.12
N PHE A 80 -0.43 1.77 -6.59
CA PHE A 80 -1.32 2.00 -5.45
C PHE A 80 -2.77 1.88 -5.91
N VAL A 81 -3.56 1.10 -5.18
CA VAL A 81 -4.99 0.93 -5.43
C VAL A 81 -5.75 1.94 -4.58
N GLU A 82 -6.28 2.98 -5.20
CA GLU A 82 -7.15 3.93 -4.52
C GLU A 82 -8.45 3.23 -4.15
N LEU A 83 -8.74 3.17 -2.87
CA LEU A 83 -9.96 2.55 -2.35
C LEU A 83 -10.57 3.52 -1.35
N ASN A 84 -11.72 4.09 -1.68
CA ASN A 84 -12.41 4.98 -0.76
C ASN A 84 -12.85 4.18 0.46
N ASN A 85 -12.19 4.39 1.58
CA ASN A 85 -12.39 3.58 2.78
C ASN A 85 -12.66 4.46 4.02
N LYS A 86 -13.23 3.86 5.03
CA LYS A 86 -13.56 4.52 6.31
C LYS A 86 -13.70 3.48 7.41
N TRP A 87 -13.64 3.94 8.65
CA TRP A 87 -13.95 3.10 9.80
C TRP A 87 -15.46 2.89 9.89
N SER A 88 -15.92 1.66 10.04
CA SER A 88 -17.36 1.33 9.97
C SER A 88 -17.84 0.40 11.06
N GLU A 89 -16.95 -0.28 11.76
CA GLU A 89 -17.33 -1.33 12.70
C GLU A 89 -16.44 -1.32 13.93
N ILE A 90 -17.05 -1.45 15.11
CA ILE A 90 -16.35 -1.65 16.37
C ILE A 90 -16.56 -3.10 16.81
N GLY A 91 -15.48 -3.82 16.96
CA GLY A 91 -15.46 -5.13 17.60
C GLY A 91 -15.09 -4.98 19.07
N GLY A 92 -15.69 -5.80 19.90
CA GLY A 92 -15.52 -5.72 21.33
C GLY A 92 -16.62 -4.92 22.01
N GLU A 93 -16.58 -4.85 23.30
CA GLU A 93 -17.64 -4.27 24.11
C GLU A 93 -17.04 -3.42 25.22
N CYS A 94 -17.61 -2.25 25.46
CA CYS A 94 -17.20 -1.39 26.56
C CYS A 94 -17.60 -1.96 27.93
N CYS A 95 -18.69 -2.73 27.97
CA CYS A 95 -19.23 -3.38 29.16
C CYS A 95 -20.35 -4.34 28.75
N ASP A 96 -20.87 -5.08 29.70
CA ASP A 96 -21.95 -6.06 29.49
C ASP A 96 -23.25 -5.42 28.96
N ASN A 97 -23.42 -4.12 29.14
CA ASN A 97 -24.58 -3.38 28.63
C ASN A 97 -24.43 -2.96 27.15
N LEU A 98 -23.33 -3.27 26.51
CA LEU A 98 -23.08 -2.95 25.10
C LEU A 98 -23.34 -1.47 24.77
N CYS A 99 -22.95 -0.56 25.69
CA CYS A 99 -23.22 0.89 25.53
C CYS A 99 -22.60 1.45 24.23
N ILE A 100 -21.43 0.92 23.85
CA ILE A 100 -20.74 1.26 22.61
C ILE A 100 -20.42 -0.05 21.90
N ASN A 101 -20.80 -0.17 20.63
CA ASN A 101 -20.63 -1.39 19.84
C ASN A 101 -20.82 -1.06 18.35
N SER A 102 -20.83 -2.08 17.50
CA SER A 102 -20.94 -1.91 16.04
C SER A 102 -22.20 -1.18 15.57
N SER A 103 -23.29 -1.21 16.35
CA SER A 103 -24.53 -0.49 16.01
C SER A 103 -24.59 0.92 16.64
N LYS A 104 -23.70 1.20 17.59
CA LYS A 104 -23.62 2.48 18.30
C LYS A 104 -22.14 2.89 18.42
N LEU A 105 -21.67 3.57 17.41
CA LEU A 105 -20.24 3.88 17.22
C LEU A 105 -19.73 5.00 18.14
N ILE A 106 -20.63 5.79 18.73
CA ILE A 106 -20.29 6.94 19.59
C ILE A 106 -21.15 6.88 20.84
N GLY A 107 -20.54 7.17 21.97
CA GLY A 107 -21.27 7.23 23.22
C GLY A 107 -20.38 7.20 24.44
N ASN A 108 -21.01 7.01 25.60
CA ASN A 108 -20.32 6.83 26.87
C ASN A 108 -20.76 5.52 27.50
N CYS A 109 -19.81 4.85 28.10
CA CYS A 109 -20.10 3.62 28.85
C CYS A 109 -20.75 3.96 30.18
N ILE A 110 -21.88 3.31 30.51
CA ILE A 110 -22.60 3.50 31.78
C ILE A 110 -21.72 3.08 32.96
N GLU A 111 -20.84 2.11 32.78
CA GLU A 111 -19.92 1.65 33.82
C GLU A 111 -18.70 2.57 33.96
N GLY A 112 -18.60 3.61 33.14
CA GLY A 112 -17.46 4.50 33.15
C GLY A 112 -16.20 3.90 32.54
N ASN A 113 -16.30 2.79 31.81
CA ASN A 113 -15.15 2.18 31.14
C ASN A 113 -14.65 3.07 30.01
N GLY A 114 -13.33 3.12 29.84
CA GLY A 114 -12.70 3.75 28.70
C GLY A 114 -12.91 2.91 27.44
N PHE A 115 -13.14 3.60 26.29
CA PHE A 115 -13.45 2.90 25.04
C PHE A 115 -13.23 3.84 23.85
N GLY A 116 -12.99 3.24 22.67
CA GLY A 116 -12.85 4.00 21.43
C GLY A 116 -14.18 4.30 20.78
N ASN A 117 -14.37 5.54 20.34
CA ASN A 117 -15.51 6.00 19.54
C ASN A 117 -15.06 6.32 18.13
N ILE A 118 -15.81 5.89 17.12
CA ILE A 118 -15.59 6.31 15.72
C ILE A 118 -16.28 7.68 15.57
N ILE A 119 -15.49 8.74 15.45
CA ILE A 119 -16.01 10.11 15.37
C ILE A 119 -16.43 10.45 13.94
N ASP A 120 -15.67 10.02 12.99
CA ASP A 120 -15.94 10.19 11.56
C ASP A 120 -15.19 9.10 10.75
N ASP A 121 -15.17 9.23 9.44
CA ASP A 121 -14.63 8.22 8.52
C ASP A 121 -13.16 7.86 8.81
N GLU A 122 -12.38 8.79 9.35
CA GLU A 122 -10.93 8.62 9.56
C GLU A 122 -10.53 8.69 11.04
N ASN A 123 -11.36 9.26 11.90
CA ASN A 123 -10.96 9.62 13.27
C ASN A 123 -11.61 8.74 14.33
N ILE A 124 -10.79 8.22 15.21
CA ILE A 124 -11.19 7.46 16.39
C ILE A 124 -10.74 8.25 17.62
N LYS A 125 -11.69 8.54 18.51
CA LYS A 125 -11.41 9.19 19.79
C LYS A 125 -11.50 8.17 20.91
N TYR A 126 -10.42 7.97 21.63
CA TYR A 126 -10.42 7.16 22.83
C TYR A 126 -10.83 8.02 24.03
N VAL A 127 -11.85 7.59 24.75
CA VAL A 127 -12.33 8.24 25.98
C VAL A 127 -11.81 7.37 27.14
N LEU A 128 -11.04 7.99 28.02
CA LEU A 128 -10.46 7.25 29.17
C LEU A 128 -11.55 6.86 30.17
N GLY A 129 -11.35 5.73 30.78
CA GLY A 129 -12.21 5.26 31.88
C GLY A 129 -12.13 6.20 33.08
N LYS A 130 -13.24 6.35 33.77
CA LYS A 130 -13.37 7.26 34.91
C LYS A 130 -12.73 6.72 36.21
N GLY A 131 -12.31 5.46 36.20
CA GLY A 131 -11.85 4.80 37.41
C GLY A 131 -10.36 4.96 37.70
N GLY A 132 -10.04 5.38 38.90
CA GLY A 132 -8.68 5.33 39.42
C GLY A 132 -8.38 4.08 40.24
N CYS A 133 -9.32 3.13 40.36
CA CYS A 133 -9.18 1.92 41.16
C CYS A 133 -9.24 0.67 40.27
N ASN A 134 -8.21 -0.17 40.35
CA ASN A 134 -8.12 -1.41 39.56
C ASN A 134 -8.78 -2.61 40.23
N ARG A 135 -9.62 -2.39 41.21
CA ARG A 135 -10.24 -3.47 41.95
C ARG A 135 -11.59 -3.87 41.37
N TYR A 136 -11.85 -5.14 41.38
CA TYR A 136 -13.10 -5.72 40.90
C TYR A 136 -14.21 -5.49 41.95
N VAL A 137 -15.29 -4.85 41.52
CA VAL A 137 -16.46 -4.67 42.39
C VAL A 137 -17.66 -5.33 41.70
N CYS A 138 -18.31 -6.20 42.43
CA CYS A 138 -19.56 -6.82 41.97
C CYS A 138 -20.75 -6.17 42.70
N ILE A 139 -21.73 -5.74 41.94
CA ILE A 139 -22.98 -5.19 42.47
C ILE A 139 -24.10 -6.15 42.09
N TYR A 140 -24.82 -6.62 43.07
CA TYR A 140 -25.89 -7.59 42.86
C TYR A 140 -27.24 -6.90 43.02
N ALA A 141 -28.13 -7.12 42.04
CA ALA A 141 -29.50 -6.65 42.10
C ALA A 141 -30.38 -7.72 42.80
N GLU A 142 -31.40 -7.28 43.51
CA GLU A 142 -32.36 -8.19 44.16
C GLU A 142 -33.10 -9.07 43.14
N ASN A 143 -33.30 -8.58 41.93
CA ASN A 143 -33.97 -9.31 40.85
C ASN A 143 -33.00 -9.60 39.71
N LEU A 144 -32.85 -10.85 39.35
CA LEU A 144 -32.00 -11.29 38.24
C LEU A 144 -32.58 -10.85 36.90
N PHE A 145 -31.71 -10.35 36.06
CA PHE A 145 -32.06 -9.99 34.68
C PHE A 145 -32.24 -11.27 33.86
N ASN A 146 -33.46 -11.52 33.42
CA ASN A 146 -33.73 -12.66 32.56
C ASN A 146 -33.74 -12.33 31.05
N ASN A 147 -33.16 -11.21 30.64
CA ASN A 147 -33.17 -10.88 29.23
C ASN A 147 -31.82 -10.31 28.77
N PRO A 148 -30.99 -11.13 28.18
CA PRO A 148 -29.68 -10.71 27.74
C PRO A 148 -29.66 -9.94 26.40
N GLN A 149 -30.82 -9.54 25.86
CA GLN A 149 -30.90 -8.93 24.56
C GLN A 149 -31.32 -7.47 24.49
N UNK A 150 -31.53 -6.75 25.55
CA UNK A 150 -31.87 -5.76 25.44
C UNK A 150 -31.09 -4.97 25.01
N LYS A 151 -31.06 -4.72 23.93
CA LYS A 151 -30.33 -3.69 23.18
C LYS A 151 -30.71 -2.24 23.54
N GLU A 152 -31.74 -2.09 24.35
CA GLU A 152 -32.16 -0.76 24.82
C GLU A 152 -31.92 -0.63 26.32
N PHE A 153 -31.51 0.55 26.74
CA PHE A 153 -31.38 0.86 28.16
C PHE A 153 -32.75 0.77 28.79
N VAL A 154 -32.95 -0.26 29.60
CA VAL A 154 -34.19 -0.39 30.38
C VAL A 154 -33.89 0.07 31.79
N GLU A 155 -34.50 1.17 32.19
CA GLU A 155 -34.46 1.64 33.56
C GLU A 155 -35.30 0.69 34.40
N LEU A 156 -34.63 -0.23 35.09
CA LEU A 156 -35.29 -1.17 35.95
C LEU A 156 -35.35 -0.63 37.38
N ASN A 157 -36.53 -0.65 37.96
CA ASN A 157 -36.75 -0.29 39.38
C ASN A 157 -36.29 -1.42 40.30
N ASN A 158 -35.08 -1.91 40.12
CA ASN A 158 -34.49 -2.90 40.97
C ASN A 158 -33.73 -2.25 42.12
N LYS A 159 -33.87 -2.80 43.30
CA LYS A 159 -33.06 -2.41 44.45
C LYS A 159 -31.73 -3.13 44.40
N TRP A 160 -30.67 -2.39 44.62
CA TRP A 160 -29.35 -2.96 44.82
C TRP A 160 -29.24 -3.46 46.25
N SER A 161 -28.96 -4.73 46.44
CA SER A 161 -28.97 -5.39 47.76
C SER A 161 -27.59 -5.65 48.32
N GLU A 162 -26.58 -5.81 47.44
CA GLU A 162 -25.26 -6.20 47.88
C GLU A 162 -24.19 -5.66 46.94
N ILE A 163 -23.06 -5.28 47.49
CA ILE A 163 -21.83 -4.93 46.73
C ILE A 163 -20.76 -5.94 47.14
N GLY A 164 -20.27 -6.71 46.17
CA GLY A 164 -19.13 -7.58 46.36
C GLY A 164 -17.83 -6.87 45.95
N GLY A 165 -16.78 -7.03 46.74
CA GLY A 165 -15.51 -6.40 46.52
C GLY A 165 -15.36 -5.04 47.18
N GLU A 166 -14.23 -4.40 46.93
CA GLU A 166 -13.87 -3.12 47.53
C GLU A 166 -13.31 -2.18 46.46
N CYS A 167 -13.70 -0.93 46.50
CA CYS A 167 -13.20 0.06 45.56
C CYS A 167 -11.76 0.49 45.85
N CYS A 168 -11.34 0.47 47.10
CA CYS A 168 -10.04 0.85 47.58
C CYS A 168 -9.80 0.28 48.98
N ASP A 169 -8.57 0.46 49.46
CA ASP A 169 -8.17 -0.02 50.80
C ASP A 169 -9.00 0.60 51.96
N ASN A 170 -9.65 1.72 51.69
CA ASN A 170 -10.47 2.41 52.67
C ASN A 170 -11.94 1.96 52.68
N LEU A 171 -12.27 0.93 51.91
CA LEU A 171 -13.67 0.42 51.84
C LEU A 171 -14.66 1.54 51.53
N CYS A 172 -14.34 2.42 50.57
CA CYS A 172 -15.18 3.56 50.25
C CYS A 172 -16.60 3.15 49.83
N ILE A 173 -16.72 2.01 49.19
CA ILE A 173 -18.03 1.46 48.77
C ILE A 173 -18.03 -0.03 49.16
N ASN A 174 -18.99 -0.39 49.94
CA ASN A 174 -19.20 -1.77 50.36
C ASN A 174 -20.69 -2.04 50.60
N SER A 175 -21.07 -3.25 50.98
CA SER A 175 -22.44 -3.65 51.18
C SER A 175 -23.21 -2.86 52.25
N SER A 176 -22.48 -2.21 53.17
CA SER A 176 -23.11 -1.33 54.17
C SER A 176 -23.33 0.11 53.68
N LYS A 177 -22.76 0.47 52.52
CA LYS A 177 -22.88 1.80 51.93
C LYS A 177 -23.45 1.73 50.51
N LEU A 178 -24.62 1.19 50.40
CA LEU A 178 -25.35 1.13 49.12
C LEU A 178 -25.89 2.52 48.77
N ILE A 179 -25.10 3.29 48.05
CA ILE A 179 -25.48 4.62 47.61
C ILE A 179 -25.67 4.59 46.10
N GLY A 180 -26.77 5.11 45.61
CA GLY A 180 -27.10 5.11 44.20
C GLY A 180 -26.02 5.75 43.29
N ASN A 181 -25.23 6.64 43.86
CA ASN A 181 -24.17 7.31 43.12
C ASN A 181 -23.03 6.36 42.64
N CYS A 182 -22.91 5.17 43.25
CA CYS A 182 -21.98 4.16 42.76
C CYS A 182 -22.37 3.64 41.38
N ILE A 183 -23.66 3.69 41.10
CA ILE A 183 -24.23 3.24 39.84
C ILE A 183 -24.04 4.27 38.73
N GLU A 184 -23.78 5.53 39.11
CA GLU A 184 -23.57 6.62 38.17
C GLU A 184 -22.14 6.73 37.66
N GLY A 185 -21.37 5.68 37.73
CA GLY A 185 -20.07 5.58 37.09
C GLY A 185 -18.95 6.36 37.77
N ASN A 186 -19.04 6.49 39.12
CA ASN A 186 -17.93 7.10 39.85
C ASN A 186 -16.88 6.07 40.22
N GLY A 187 -16.06 5.74 39.29
CA GLY A 187 -14.79 5.25 39.68
C GLY A 187 -14.41 3.81 39.40
N PHE A 188 -15.22 3.03 38.72
CA PHE A 188 -14.87 1.62 38.45
C PHE A 188 -14.54 1.32 36.98
N GLY A 189 -14.62 2.33 36.14
CA GLY A 189 -14.35 2.16 34.71
C GLY A 189 -12.87 1.88 34.44
N CYS A 190 -12.57 0.70 33.95
CA CYS A 190 -11.23 0.37 33.45
C CYS A 190 -11.12 0.78 31.97
N ASN A 191 -9.91 0.96 31.51
CA ASN A 191 -9.69 1.14 30.09
C ASN A 191 -9.83 -0.20 29.39
N ARG A 192 -10.58 -0.21 28.29
CA ARG A 192 -10.80 -1.40 27.48
C ARG A 192 -10.16 -1.21 26.13
N TYR A 193 -9.59 -2.25 25.58
CA TYR A 193 -9.15 -2.23 24.20
C TYR A 193 -10.38 -2.26 23.27
N VAL A 194 -10.24 -1.70 22.11
CA VAL A 194 -11.28 -1.72 21.08
C VAL A 194 -10.67 -2.12 19.73
N CYS A 195 -11.36 -3.02 19.03
CA CYS A 195 -10.99 -3.42 17.67
C CYS A 195 -11.87 -2.65 16.69
N ILE A 196 -11.27 -2.06 15.68
CA ILE A 196 -11.97 -1.22 14.72
C ILE A 196 -11.63 -1.69 13.31
N TYR A 197 -12.64 -1.80 12.48
CA TYR A 197 -12.53 -2.36 11.14
C TYR A 197 -12.99 -1.36 10.09
N ALA A 198 -12.26 -1.29 8.99
CA ALA A 198 -12.64 -0.49 7.84
C ALA A 198 -13.85 -1.07 7.09
N GLU A 199 -14.53 -0.25 6.32
CA GLU A 199 -15.72 -0.66 5.56
C GLU A 199 -15.36 -1.60 4.41
N ASN A 200 -14.37 -1.21 3.61
CA ASN A 200 -14.02 -1.91 2.39
C ASN A 200 -12.80 -2.81 2.55
N LEU A 201 -12.84 -3.94 1.85
CA LEU A 201 -11.79 -4.95 1.86
C LEU A 201 -10.68 -4.60 0.86
N PHE A 202 -9.48 -5.03 1.17
CA PHE A 202 -8.36 -5.10 0.22
C PHE A 202 -8.54 -6.40 -0.58
N ASN A 203 -9.09 -6.29 -1.76
CA ASN A 203 -9.45 -7.44 -2.58
C ASN A 203 -8.33 -7.82 -3.55
N ASN A 204 -8.19 -9.12 -3.82
CA ASN A 204 -7.29 -9.60 -4.86
C ASN A 204 -7.70 -9.01 -6.22
N PRO A 205 -6.88 -8.15 -6.83
CA PRO A 205 -7.24 -7.52 -8.10
C PRO A 205 -7.30 -8.53 -9.24
N GLN A 206 -8.24 -8.35 -10.15
CA GLN A 206 -8.43 -9.20 -11.31
C GLN A 206 -7.78 -8.57 -12.54
N ASN A 207 -7.10 -9.38 -13.35
CA ASN A 207 -6.50 -8.95 -14.63
C ASN A 207 -5.46 -7.83 -14.50
N CYS A 208 -4.73 -7.78 -13.39
CA CYS A 208 -3.68 -6.80 -13.17
C CYS A 208 -2.33 -7.28 -13.71
N LEU A 209 -1.66 -6.44 -14.47
CA LEU A 209 -0.33 -6.73 -15.05
C LEU A 209 0.81 -6.26 -14.12
N ASN A 210 0.50 -5.41 -13.16
CA ASN A 210 1.44 -4.85 -12.20
C ASN A 210 1.12 -5.35 -10.79
N TYR A 211 2.05 -5.19 -9.86
CA TYR A 211 1.75 -5.43 -8.44
C TYR A 211 0.75 -4.38 -7.96
N SER A 212 -0.24 -4.80 -7.18
CA SER A 212 -1.29 -3.92 -6.65
C SER A 212 -1.06 -3.72 -5.16
N LEU A 213 -0.82 -2.48 -4.76
CA LEU A 213 -0.56 -2.09 -3.38
C LEU A 213 -1.79 -1.44 -2.77
N TYR A 214 -2.32 -2.02 -1.72
CA TYR A 214 -3.25 -1.39 -0.79
C TYR A 214 -2.47 -0.91 0.42
N TYR A 215 -2.76 0.29 0.90
CA TYR A 215 -2.02 0.85 2.02
C TYR A 215 -2.90 1.84 2.80
N PHE A 216 -2.76 1.82 4.11
CA PHE A 216 -3.30 2.86 4.98
C PHE A 216 -2.31 3.15 6.09
N GLU A 217 -2.42 4.33 6.68
CA GLU A 217 -1.62 4.68 7.86
C GLU A 217 -2.45 5.42 8.88
N THR A 218 -2.09 5.30 10.14
CA THR A 218 -2.78 5.95 11.23
C THR A 218 -1.78 6.63 12.18
N LYS A 219 -2.06 7.88 12.49
CA LYS A 219 -1.32 8.65 13.50
C LYS A 219 -1.95 8.39 14.86
N CYS A 220 -1.14 8.00 15.83
CA CYS A 220 -1.60 7.55 17.14
C CYS A 220 -1.31 8.62 18.18
N LYS A 221 -2.37 9.16 18.80
CA LYS A 221 -2.27 10.10 19.90
C LYS A 221 -2.58 9.39 21.21
N ILE A 222 -1.59 9.36 22.11
CA ILE A 222 -1.77 8.78 23.44
C ILE A 222 -2.69 9.68 24.26
N GLU A 223 -3.69 9.08 24.90
CA GLU A 223 -4.61 9.77 25.80
C GLU A 223 -4.25 9.48 27.26
N GLY A 224 -4.34 10.49 28.11
CA GLY A 224 -3.96 10.38 29.52
C GLY A 224 -2.48 10.62 29.76
N GLU A 225 -2.07 10.53 31.00
CA GLU A 225 -0.67 10.71 31.40
C GLU A 225 0.19 9.52 30.98
N LEU A 226 1.45 9.79 30.62
CA LEU A 226 2.37 8.75 30.13
C LEU A 226 2.60 7.62 31.15
N ASN A 227 2.47 7.92 32.44
CA ASN A 227 2.73 6.97 33.52
C ASN A 227 1.49 6.18 33.95
N GLU A 228 0.32 6.44 33.36
CA GLU A 228 -0.93 5.78 33.74
C GLU A 228 -1.39 4.77 32.69
N GLY A 229 -1.50 3.53 33.12
CA GLY A 229 -2.10 2.47 32.35
C GLY A 229 -1.28 1.95 31.18
N ILE A 230 -1.83 0.97 30.53
CA ILE A 230 -1.23 0.30 29.37
C ILE A 230 -1.72 1.03 28.10
N LYS A 231 -0.80 1.41 27.25
CA LYS A 231 -1.08 2.17 26.01
C LYS A 231 -0.51 1.41 24.83
N TRP A 232 -1.32 1.13 23.86
CA TRP A 232 -0.84 0.40 22.69
C TRP A 232 -1.79 0.56 21.48
N VAL A 233 -1.23 0.25 20.34
CA VAL A 233 -1.91 0.16 19.06
C VAL A 233 -1.47 -1.13 18.38
N PHE A 234 -2.41 -1.90 17.86
CA PHE A 234 -2.16 -2.91 16.86
C PHE A 234 -2.71 -2.38 15.54
N ILE A 235 -1.93 -2.48 14.48
CA ILE A 235 -2.35 -2.10 13.15
C ILE A 235 -2.13 -3.28 12.21
N GLY A 236 -3.08 -3.55 11.32
CA GLY A 236 -2.90 -4.65 10.39
C GLY A 236 -4.10 -4.94 9.52
N VAL A 237 -4.18 -6.19 9.13
CA VAL A 237 -5.26 -6.69 8.30
C VAL A 237 -5.80 -8.00 8.88
N LYS A 238 -7.11 -8.18 8.73
CA LYS A 238 -7.83 -9.39 9.11
C LYS A 238 -8.25 -10.12 7.84
N ASN A 239 -7.91 -11.39 7.73
CA ASN A 239 -8.38 -12.25 6.64
C ASN A 239 -9.91 -12.39 6.76
N TYR A 240 -10.61 -12.04 5.68
CA TYR A 240 -12.09 -12.05 5.68
C TYR A 240 -12.67 -13.46 5.72
N SER A 241 -11.95 -14.43 5.16
CA SER A 241 -12.40 -15.83 5.07
C SER A 241 -12.15 -16.60 6.37
N THR A 242 -10.96 -16.46 6.97
CA THR A 242 -10.53 -17.25 8.12
C THR A 242 -10.66 -16.51 9.44
N ASN A 243 -10.88 -15.20 9.42
CA ASN A 243 -10.87 -14.31 10.60
C ASN A 243 -9.49 -14.17 11.27
N GLU A 244 -8.44 -14.63 10.64
CA GLU A 244 -7.07 -14.53 11.15
C GLU A 244 -6.49 -13.14 10.93
N HIS A 245 -5.58 -12.74 11.83
CA HIS A 245 -5.01 -11.40 11.85
C HIS A 245 -3.52 -11.43 11.55
N ILE A 246 -3.07 -10.42 10.81
CA ILE A 246 -1.65 -10.10 10.64
C ILE A 246 -1.49 -8.67 11.11
N VAL A 247 -0.87 -8.47 12.27
CA VAL A 247 -0.81 -7.17 12.92
C VAL A 247 0.59 -6.86 13.46
N TYR A 248 0.94 -5.59 13.41
CA TYR A 248 2.06 -5.06 14.19
C TYR A 248 1.54 -4.60 15.54
N ASN A 249 2.15 -5.08 16.60
CA ASN A 249 1.85 -4.79 18.01
C ASN A 249 2.89 -3.78 18.54
N SER A 250 2.46 -2.53 18.75
CA SER A 250 3.36 -1.46 19.18
C SER A 250 3.89 -1.66 20.60
N ARG A 251 3.10 -2.33 21.48
CA ARG A 251 3.48 -2.56 22.87
C ARG A 251 4.67 -3.51 23.01
N SER A 252 4.65 -4.60 22.25
CA SER A 252 5.70 -5.63 22.34
C SER A 252 6.75 -5.49 21.23
N ALA A 253 6.56 -4.54 20.31
CA ALA A 253 7.38 -4.37 19.11
C ALA A 253 7.46 -5.68 18.31
N LYS A 254 6.31 -6.29 18.04
CA LYS A 254 6.24 -7.57 17.32
C LYS A 254 5.28 -7.49 16.15
N ILE A 255 5.59 -8.22 15.08
CA ILE A 255 4.59 -8.57 14.08
C ILE A 255 4.03 -9.94 14.50
N CYS A 256 2.71 -10.03 14.58
CA CYS A 256 2.00 -11.25 14.99
C CYS A 256 1.15 -11.74 13.82
N CYS A 257 1.26 -13.02 13.51
CA CYS A 257 0.46 -13.67 12.48
C CYS A 257 -0.30 -14.82 13.15
N THR A 258 -1.61 -14.68 13.33
CA THR A 258 -2.40 -15.69 14.03
C THR A 258 -2.55 -16.97 13.22
N GLU A 259 -2.57 -16.85 11.89
CA GLU A 259 -2.65 -17.99 10.98
C GLU A 259 -1.53 -19.01 11.23
N THR A 260 -0.31 -18.52 11.35
CA THR A 260 0.87 -19.39 11.54
C THR A 260 1.27 -19.51 13.01
N ASN A 261 0.60 -18.77 13.90
CA ASN A 261 0.96 -18.62 15.31
C ASN A 261 2.42 -18.17 15.50
N LYS A 262 2.89 -17.29 14.62
CA LYS A 262 4.27 -16.78 14.62
C LYS A 262 4.34 -15.34 15.08
N GLU A 263 5.39 -15.02 15.80
CA GLU A 263 5.71 -13.67 16.23
C GLU A 263 7.13 -13.31 15.80
N PHE A 264 7.30 -12.12 15.27
CA PHE A 264 8.59 -11.60 14.81
C PHE A 264 8.92 -10.31 15.54
N LYS A 265 9.91 -10.38 16.44
CA LYS A 265 10.32 -9.24 17.26
C LYS A 265 11.11 -8.22 16.44
N LEU A 266 10.81 -6.94 16.65
CA LEU A 266 11.47 -5.81 16.00
C LEU A 266 12.17 -4.94 17.03
N SER A 267 12.99 -4.01 16.56
CA SER A 267 13.69 -3.03 17.42
C SER A 267 13.04 -1.65 17.25
N THR A 268 11.74 -1.58 17.51
CA THR A 268 10.94 -0.36 17.38
C THR A 268 10.45 0.08 18.75
N THR A 269 10.14 1.36 18.91
CA THR A 269 9.56 1.95 20.11
C THR A 269 8.27 2.67 19.74
N PHE A 270 7.31 2.72 20.66
CA PHE A 270 6.06 3.44 20.48
C PHE A 270 6.12 4.78 21.22
N ASN A 271 5.88 5.86 20.49
CA ASN A 271 5.87 7.22 21.02
C ASN A 271 4.58 7.94 20.64
N ASN A 272 4.24 8.98 21.42
CA ASN A 272 3.07 9.81 21.11
C ASN A 272 3.23 10.46 19.73
N ASN A 273 2.17 10.43 18.94
CA ASN A 273 2.09 10.92 17.56
C ASN A 273 2.88 10.10 16.53
N ASP A 274 3.34 8.90 16.88
CA ASP A 274 3.87 7.99 15.87
C ASP A 274 2.80 7.68 14.81
N ILE A 275 3.26 7.54 13.56
CA ILE A 275 2.43 7.17 12.42
C ILE A 275 2.78 5.74 12.03
N PHE A 276 1.82 4.84 12.15
CA PHE A 276 1.98 3.44 11.73
C PHE A 276 1.22 3.19 10.44
N GLY A 277 1.78 2.38 9.58
CA GLY A 277 1.11 1.98 8.34
C GLY A 277 1.13 0.48 8.12
N CYS A 278 0.16 0.03 7.37
CA CYS A 278 0.05 -1.37 6.94
C CYS A 278 -0.23 -1.40 5.44
N GLY A 279 0.57 -2.17 4.70
CA GLY A 279 0.38 -2.38 3.27
C GLY A 279 0.22 -3.85 2.93
N LEU A 280 -0.65 -4.12 1.97
CA LEU A 280 -0.86 -5.45 1.39
C LEU A 280 -0.59 -5.34 -0.11
N VAL A 281 0.29 -6.20 -0.61
CA VAL A 281 0.68 -6.20 -2.03
C VAL A 281 0.28 -7.52 -2.65
N TYR A 282 -0.52 -7.46 -3.71
CA TYR A 282 -0.86 -8.62 -4.54
C TYR A 282 0.04 -8.64 -5.77
N PRO A 283 0.53 -9.81 -6.18
CA PRO A 283 1.32 -9.92 -7.41
C PRO A 283 0.45 -9.80 -8.66
N PRO A 284 1.07 -9.54 -9.83
CA PRO A 284 0.35 -9.57 -11.11
C PRO A 284 -0.34 -10.93 -11.33
N THR A 285 -1.53 -10.92 -11.93
CA THR A 285 -2.32 -12.13 -12.15
C THR A 285 -1.67 -13.11 -13.13
N ASN A 286 -0.74 -12.64 -13.96
CA ASN A 286 0.01 -13.48 -14.91
C ASN A 286 1.32 -14.02 -14.33
N LYS A 287 1.65 -13.72 -13.06
CA LYS A 287 2.90 -14.14 -12.44
C LYS A 287 2.74 -15.50 -11.77
N LEU A 288 3.29 -16.52 -12.39
CA LEU A 288 3.34 -17.86 -11.79
C LEU A 288 4.23 -17.83 -10.54
N ASN A 289 3.77 -18.43 -9.46
CA ASN A 289 4.47 -18.53 -8.17
C ASN A 289 4.67 -17.21 -7.43
N GLY A 290 3.93 -16.16 -7.77
CA GLY A 290 3.86 -14.93 -6.96
C GLY A 290 2.84 -15.11 -5.85
N PHE A 291 3.14 -14.67 -4.63
CA PHE A 291 2.19 -14.65 -3.52
C PHE A 291 2.05 -13.24 -2.97
N PRO A 292 0.89 -12.90 -2.41
CA PRO A 292 0.73 -11.61 -1.74
C PRO A 292 1.61 -11.51 -0.50
N TYR A 293 1.86 -10.29 -0.04
CA TYR A 293 2.57 -10.08 1.23
C TYR A 293 2.06 -8.83 1.95
N VAL A 294 2.19 -8.86 3.28
CA VAL A 294 1.88 -7.73 4.16
C VAL A 294 3.19 -7.14 4.68
N PHE A 295 3.24 -5.79 4.75
CA PHE A 295 4.39 -5.10 5.36
C PHE A 295 3.89 -3.96 6.25
N PHE A 296 4.76 -3.51 7.14
CA PHE A 296 4.44 -2.47 8.13
C PHE A 296 5.42 -1.32 8.04
N THR A 297 4.94 -0.13 8.38
CA THR A 297 5.77 1.07 8.42
C THR A 297 5.59 1.80 9.74
N GLN A 298 6.60 2.58 10.13
CA GLN A 298 6.54 3.51 11.25
C GLN A 298 7.21 4.82 10.82
N ASN A 299 6.49 5.91 10.94
CA ASN A 299 6.97 7.26 10.61
C ASN A 299 7.56 7.36 9.20
N GLY A 300 6.92 6.69 8.23
CA GLY A 300 7.30 6.73 6.82
C GLY A 300 8.43 5.78 6.43
N LYS A 301 8.84 4.87 7.33
CA LYS A 301 9.87 3.88 7.02
C LYS A 301 9.34 2.47 7.28
N GLN A 302 9.68 1.55 6.40
CA GLN A 302 9.31 0.15 6.60
C GLN A 302 9.99 -0.39 7.86
N ILE A 303 9.26 -1.18 8.65
CA ILE A 303 9.75 -1.86 9.85
C ILE A 303 9.67 -3.37 9.64
N GLY A 304 10.78 -4.05 9.88
CA GLY A 304 10.86 -5.50 9.70
C GLY A 304 10.80 -5.94 8.24
N LYS A 305 10.65 -7.23 8.06
CA LYS A 305 10.45 -7.87 6.76
C LYS A 305 8.96 -7.99 6.45
N GLY A 306 8.63 -8.26 5.20
CA GLY A 306 7.26 -8.60 4.82
C GLY A 306 6.85 -9.98 5.32
N ILE A 307 5.55 -10.17 5.49
CA ILE A 307 4.95 -11.48 5.79
C ILE A 307 4.39 -12.00 4.46
N LEU A 308 4.97 -13.06 3.95
CA LEU A 308 4.47 -13.72 2.74
C LEU A 308 3.19 -14.49 3.09
N LEU A 309 2.17 -14.35 2.27
CA LEU A 309 0.89 -15.04 2.44
C LEU A 309 0.89 -16.30 1.54
N ASP A 310 0.14 -17.29 1.92
CA ASP A 310 0.00 -18.52 1.12
C ASP A 310 -1.33 -18.59 0.38
N ASN A 311 -2.12 -17.52 0.44
CA ASN A 311 -3.45 -17.44 -0.16
C ASN A 311 -3.66 -16.09 -0.87
N PHE A 312 -4.74 -15.99 -1.61
CA PHE A 312 -5.14 -14.78 -2.34
C PHE A 312 -6.47 -14.23 -1.82
N ASP A 313 -6.74 -14.43 -0.54
CA ASP A 313 -7.96 -13.97 0.10
C ASP A 313 -8.05 -12.45 0.14
N SER A 314 -9.24 -11.97 0.45
CA SER A 314 -9.49 -10.56 0.72
C SER A 314 -9.23 -10.26 2.20
N TYR A 315 -8.71 -9.08 2.48
CA TYR A 315 -8.31 -8.69 3.83
C TYR A 315 -8.99 -7.38 4.23
N LYS A 316 -9.45 -7.32 5.48
CA LYS A 316 -10.09 -6.14 6.05
C LYS A 316 -9.08 -5.34 6.87
N PRO A 317 -8.82 -4.06 6.56
CA PRO A 317 -7.98 -3.23 7.42
C PRO A 317 -8.56 -3.16 8.84
N ASN A 318 -7.70 -3.29 9.84
CA ASN A 318 -8.13 -3.14 11.23
C ASN A 318 -7.07 -2.46 12.09
N VAL A 319 -7.54 -1.83 13.15
CA VAL A 319 -6.70 -1.35 14.24
C VAL A 319 -7.33 -1.74 15.57
N ASP A 320 -6.50 -2.11 16.54
CA ASP A 320 -6.94 -2.29 17.91
C ASP A 320 -6.19 -1.27 18.77
N VAL A 321 -6.90 -0.65 19.70
CA VAL A 321 -6.31 0.41 20.51
C VAL A 321 -6.73 0.30 21.99
N GLU A 322 -5.82 0.75 22.85
CA GLU A 322 -6.13 1.02 24.26
C GLU A 322 -5.44 2.32 24.65
N CYS A 323 -6.21 3.26 25.18
CA CYS A 323 -5.74 4.61 25.58
C CYS A 323 -5.07 5.41 24.45
N CYS A 324 -5.49 5.18 23.21
CA CYS A 324 -4.96 5.89 22.03
C CYS A 324 -6.09 6.33 21.11
N SER A 325 -6.10 7.60 20.75
CA SER A 325 -6.94 8.14 19.67
C SER A 325 -6.19 8.05 18.35
N LEU A 326 -6.91 7.89 17.26
CA LEU A 326 -6.33 7.71 15.94
C LEU A 326 -6.82 8.74 14.95
N GLU A 327 -5.92 9.19 14.08
CA GLU A 327 -6.20 9.96 12.88
C GLU A 327 -5.68 9.12 11.70
N THR A 328 -6.58 8.59 10.90
CA THR A 328 -6.24 7.65 9.84
C THR A 328 -6.25 8.32 8.48
N ASN A 329 -5.38 7.85 7.61
CA ASN A 329 -5.34 8.19 6.19
C ASN A 329 -5.48 6.88 5.42
N PHE A 330 -6.58 6.73 4.70
CA PHE A 330 -6.83 5.58 3.83
C PHE A 330 -6.36 5.81 2.39
N GLY A 331 -5.85 7.01 2.09
CA GLY A 331 -5.47 7.38 0.73
C GLY A 331 -6.62 7.90 -0.12
N ASN A 332 -7.73 8.29 0.53
CA ASN A 332 -8.92 8.80 -0.16
C ASN A 332 -8.64 10.12 -0.89
N ASP A 333 -7.69 10.90 -0.41
CA ASP A 333 -7.25 12.16 -1.04
C ASP A 333 -5.76 12.39 -0.81
N LEU A 334 -4.94 11.72 -1.57
CA LEU A 334 -3.48 11.82 -1.46
C LEU A 334 -2.91 13.17 -1.94
N LYS A 335 -3.72 13.97 -2.63
CA LYS A 335 -3.29 15.31 -3.06
C LYS A 335 -3.21 16.28 -1.89
N THR A 336 -4.20 16.25 -1.00
CA THR A 336 -4.26 17.14 0.17
C THR A 336 -3.67 16.48 1.42
N LYS A 337 -3.76 15.16 1.53
CA LYS A 337 -3.30 14.39 2.69
C LYS A 337 -2.40 13.23 2.23
N PRO A 338 -1.16 13.53 1.78
CA PRO A 338 -0.26 12.46 1.32
C PRO A 338 0.14 11.54 2.48
N PHE A 339 0.41 10.30 2.16
CA PHE A 339 0.99 9.36 3.12
C PHE A 339 2.36 9.83 3.59
N LYS A 340 2.71 9.52 4.82
CA LYS A 340 4.07 9.69 5.35
C LYS A 340 5.04 8.73 4.66
N TYR A 341 4.59 7.51 4.39
CA TYR A 341 5.35 6.52 3.63
C TYR A 341 5.25 6.83 2.14
N ASN A 342 6.40 6.85 1.44
CA ASN A 342 6.41 7.11 -0.01
C ASN A 342 6.01 5.85 -0.78
N ILE A 343 4.71 5.70 -1.06
CA ILE A 343 4.17 4.53 -1.77
C ILE A 343 4.68 4.44 -3.22
N SER A 344 5.02 5.58 -3.84
CA SER A 344 5.51 5.58 -5.24
C SER A 344 6.92 4.99 -5.36
N GLU A 345 7.66 4.92 -4.25
CA GLU A 345 8.99 4.31 -4.19
C GLU A 345 8.96 2.90 -3.58
N HIS A 346 7.78 2.35 -3.34
CA HIS A 346 7.69 1.01 -2.78
C HIS A 346 8.25 -0.02 -3.76
N LEU A 347 9.26 -0.75 -3.32
CA LEU A 347 9.88 -1.82 -4.12
C LEU A 347 9.32 -3.16 -3.68
N VAL A 348 9.09 -4.03 -4.65
CA VAL A 348 8.63 -5.40 -4.37
C VAL A 348 9.64 -6.07 -3.43
N LEU A 349 9.17 -6.51 -2.28
CA LEU A 349 10.04 -7.11 -1.29
C LEU A 349 10.61 -8.44 -1.78
N LYS A 350 11.88 -8.67 -1.52
CA LYS A 350 12.58 -9.93 -1.78
C LYS A 350 12.88 -10.69 -0.49
N GLU A 351 12.69 -10.05 0.65
CA GLU A 351 12.94 -10.63 1.97
C GLU A 351 11.64 -10.78 2.76
N PHE A 352 11.38 -11.99 3.19
CA PHE A 352 10.18 -12.35 3.97
C PHE A 352 10.56 -13.11 5.23
N TYR A 353 9.66 -13.12 6.22
CA TYR A 353 9.76 -13.97 7.39
C TYR A 353 9.34 -15.39 7.09
#